data_8fe769fc9b13e2001c9d94547a9be632
#
_entry.id   8fe769fc9b13e2001c9d94547a9be632
#
_cell.length_a   1.000
_cell.length_b   1.000
_cell.length_c   1.000
_cell.angle_alpha   90.00
_cell.angle_beta   90.00
_cell.angle_gamma   90.00
#
_symmetry.space_group_name_H-M   'P 1'
#
loop_
_entity.id
_entity.type
_entity.pdbx_description
1 polymer ?
#
loop_
_entity_poly.entity_id
_entity_poly.type
_entity_poly.pdbx_seq_one_letter_code
_entity_poly.pdbx_strand_id
1 'polypeptide(L)'
;MTISPMKILMVHANREERGKLAIMLARFEHPVTFSDGIDSLEFNPDNYDLIIVDEHLTGGAGILLLHKFSKKIRKKTIYLSSGDEKVRAFYQNSLEIYECMRKPVKPMNLAVVACDFFVSSHFNNGELATLNS
;
A
#
# COMPACT_ATOMS: atom_id res chain seq x y z
N MET A 1 -11.24 22.67 -6.34
CA MET A 1 -10.12 21.95 -6.95
C MET A 1 -10.39 20.45 -6.90
N THR A 2 -10.26 19.80 -8.03
CA THR A 2 -10.47 18.35 -8.12
C THR A 2 -9.17 17.63 -7.81
N ILE A 3 -9.19 16.74 -6.82
CA ILE A 3 -8.04 15.91 -6.49
C ILE A 3 -8.15 14.62 -7.29
N SER A 4 -7.12 14.31 -8.07
CA SER A 4 -7.09 13.07 -8.85
C SER A 4 -7.04 11.85 -7.93
N PRO A 5 -7.78 10.78 -8.24
CA PRO A 5 -7.70 9.55 -7.45
C PRO A 5 -6.30 8.94 -7.53
N MET A 6 -5.92 8.23 -6.48
CA MET A 6 -4.64 7.53 -6.45
C MET A 6 -4.65 6.32 -7.38
N LYS A 7 -3.51 6.07 -8.02
CA LYS A 7 -3.25 4.81 -8.70
C LYS A 7 -2.63 3.86 -7.68
N ILE A 8 -3.26 2.72 -7.46
CA ILE A 8 -2.83 1.74 -6.46
C ILE A 8 -2.34 0.48 -7.14
N LEU A 9 -1.17 0.01 -6.75
CA LEU A 9 -0.66 -1.32 -7.12
C LEU A 9 -0.85 -2.24 -5.93
N MET A 10 -1.58 -3.34 -6.13
CA MET A 10 -1.77 -4.36 -5.09
C MET A 10 -1.06 -5.64 -5.48
N VAL A 11 -0.01 -5.98 -4.74
CA VAL A 11 0.76 -7.21 -4.92
C VAL A 11 0.23 -8.24 -3.93
N HIS A 12 -0.54 -9.20 -4.43
CA HIS A 12 -1.30 -10.12 -3.59
C HIS A 12 -1.64 -11.38 -4.40
N ALA A 13 -1.29 -12.56 -3.88
CA ALA A 13 -1.50 -13.81 -4.61
C ALA A 13 -2.91 -14.36 -4.47
N ASN A 14 -3.62 -14.05 -3.38
CA ASN A 14 -4.96 -14.57 -3.14
C ASN A 14 -6.00 -13.71 -3.87
N ARG A 15 -6.58 -14.27 -4.93
CA ARG A 15 -7.51 -13.54 -5.80
C ARG A 15 -8.81 -13.14 -5.10
N GLU A 16 -9.31 -14.00 -4.20
CA GLU A 16 -10.54 -13.71 -3.47
C GLU A 16 -10.34 -12.55 -2.49
N GLU A 17 -9.28 -12.62 -1.70
CA GLU A 17 -8.97 -11.55 -0.72
C GLU A 17 -8.69 -10.22 -1.41
N ARG A 18 -7.83 -10.21 -2.44
CA ARG A 18 -7.50 -8.96 -3.13
C ARG A 18 -8.70 -8.35 -3.82
N GLY A 19 -9.60 -9.17 -4.33
CA GLY A 19 -10.83 -8.69 -4.95
C GLY A 19 -11.71 -7.95 -3.97
N LYS A 20 -11.88 -8.48 -2.77
CA LYS A 20 -12.67 -7.83 -1.72
C LYS A 20 -12.08 -6.49 -1.30
N LEU A 21 -10.75 -6.44 -1.17
CA LEU A 21 -10.05 -5.21 -0.81
C LEU A 21 -10.17 -4.17 -1.92
N ALA A 22 -9.99 -4.60 -3.17
CA ALA A 22 -10.04 -3.70 -4.32
C ALA A 22 -11.43 -3.10 -4.54
N ILE A 23 -12.48 -3.87 -4.31
CA ILE A 23 -13.87 -3.37 -4.44
C ILE A 23 -14.09 -2.18 -3.49
N MET A 24 -13.61 -2.28 -2.25
CA MET A 24 -13.74 -1.18 -1.30
C MET A 24 -12.94 0.05 -1.74
N LEU A 25 -11.72 -0.14 -2.22
CA LEU A 25 -10.90 0.97 -2.72
C LEU A 25 -11.55 1.64 -3.94
N ALA A 26 -12.18 0.85 -4.80
CA ALA A 26 -12.88 1.37 -5.96
C ALA A 26 -14.08 2.25 -5.60
N ARG A 27 -14.71 2.01 -4.44
CA ARG A 27 -15.78 2.88 -3.94
C ARG A 27 -15.29 4.29 -3.63
N PHE A 28 -14.00 4.43 -3.37
CA PHE A 28 -13.35 5.73 -3.17
C PHE A 28 -12.68 6.22 -4.46
N GLU A 29 -13.04 5.60 -5.58
CA GLU A 29 -12.58 5.98 -6.92
C GLU A 29 -11.07 5.81 -7.16
N HIS A 30 -10.41 4.96 -6.36
CA HIS A 30 -8.99 4.66 -6.55
C HIS A 30 -8.84 3.42 -7.45
N PRO A 31 -8.30 3.55 -8.67
CA PRO A 31 -8.09 2.40 -9.54
C PRO A 31 -6.97 1.49 -8.99
N VAL A 32 -7.23 0.18 -8.99
CA VAL A 32 -6.30 -0.81 -8.47
C VAL A 32 -5.79 -1.70 -9.60
N THR A 33 -4.47 -1.82 -9.71
CA THR A 33 -3.81 -2.76 -10.60
C THR A 33 -3.23 -3.90 -9.75
N PHE A 34 -3.36 -5.14 -10.22
CA PHE A 34 -2.91 -6.31 -9.48
C PHE A 34 -1.62 -6.89 -10.03
N SER A 35 -0.80 -7.44 -9.12
CA SER A 35 0.30 -8.34 -9.44
C SER A 35 0.24 -9.52 -8.47
N ASP A 36 0.54 -10.74 -8.95
CA ASP A 36 0.48 -11.94 -8.13
C ASP A 36 1.72 -12.16 -7.27
N GLY A 37 2.87 -11.65 -7.68
CA GLY A 37 4.08 -11.98 -6.97
C GLY A 37 5.34 -11.23 -7.42
N ILE A 38 6.45 -11.67 -6.85
CA ILE A 38 7.75 -11.01 -6.99
C ILE A 38 8.26 -11.09 -8.42
N ASP A 39 8.14 -12.27 -9.03
CA ASP A 39 8.75 -12.52 -10.35
C ASP A 39 7.90 -12.02 -11.51
N SER A 40 6.65 -11.66 -11.24
CA SER A 40 5.73 -11.18 -12.27
C SER A 40 5.52 -9.67 -12.24
N LEU A 41 6.37 -8.92 -11.53
CA LEU A 41 6.28 -7.47 -11.47
C LEU A 41 6.74 -6.83 -12.78
N GLU A 42 5.81 -6.75 -13.72
CA GLU A 42 6.02 -6.02 -14.96
C GLU A 42 5.82 -4.52 -14.78
N PHE A 43 5.35 -4.13 -13.60
CA PHE A 43 4.97 -2.75 -13.32
C PHE A 43 6.10 -2.01 -12.61
N ASN A 44 6.33 -0.77 -13.04
CA ASN A 44 7.27 0.10 -12.34
C ASN A 44 6.55 0.72 -11.12
N PRO A 45 7.02 0.43 -9.89
CA PRO A 45 6.39 0.98 -8.69
C PRO A 45 6.34 2.51 -8.65
N ASP A 46 7.24 3.19 -9.37
CA ASP A 46 7.24 4.65 -9.44
C ASP A 46 5.98 5.21 -10.10
N ASN A 47 5.29 4.41 -10.89
CA ASN A 47 4.08 4.84 -11.60
C ASN A 47 2.81 4.79 -10.73
N TYR A 48 2.94 4.38 -9.47
CA TYR A 48 1.81 4.25 -8.57
C TYR A 48 1.96 5.18 -7.37
N ASP A 49 0.83 5.66 -6.87
CA ASP A 49 0.80 6.56 -5.74
C ASP A 49 0.88 5.82 -4.41
N LEU A 50 0.34 4.59 -4.38
CA LEU A 50 0.30 3.74 -3.20
C LEU A 50 0.51 2.29 -3.63
N ILE A 51 1.29 1.54 -2.83
CA ILE A 51 1.54 0.13 -3.09
C ILE A 51 1.08 -0.67 -1.87
N ILE A 52 0.34 -1.74 -2.11
CA ILE A 52 -0.10 -2.66 -1.07
C ILE A 52 0.53 -4.01 -1.34
N VAL A 53 1.25 -4.56 -0.37
CA VAL A 53 1.96 -5.83 -0.51
C VAL A 53 1.49 -6.80 0.56
N ASP A 54 1.02 -7.98 0.14
CA ASP A 54 0.68 -9.06 1.06
C ASP A 54 1.92 -9.85 1.44
N GLU A 55 1.91 -10.48 2.61
CA GLU A 55 3.04 -11.28 3.09
C GLU A 55 3.26 -12.55 2.28
N HIS A 56 2.22 -13.08 1.64
CA HIS A 56 2.31 -14.29 0.80
C HIS A 56 2.12 -13.95 -0.66
N LEU A 57 3.18 -14.13 -1.43
CA LEU A 57 3.18 -13.85 -2.87
C LEU A 57 3.55 -15.09 -3.66
N THR A 58 3.21 -15.10 -4.94
CA THR A 58 3.72 -16.10 -5.87
C THR A 58 5.22 -15.85 -6.05
N GLY A 59 6.02 -16.87 -5.80
CA GLY A 59 7.46 -16.79 -5.93
C GLY A 59 8.21 -16.43 -4.66
N GLY A 60 7.50 -16.14 -3.55
CA GLY A 60 8.17 -15.86 -2.29
C GLY A 60 7.37 -15.03 -1.31
N ALA A 61 8.01 -14.63 -0.23
CA ALA A 61 7.41 -13.81 0.81
C ALA A 61 7.43 -12.33 0.40
N GLY A 62 6.37 -11.61 0.78
CA GLY A 62 6.27 -10.16 0.51
C GLY A 62 7.41 -9.35 1.09
N ILE A 63 7.96 -9.79 2.23
CA ILE A 63 9.10 -9.12 2.85
C ILE A 63 10.31 -9.03 1.90
N LEU A 64 10.51 -10.01 1.04
CA LEU A 64 11.60 -10.00 0.07
C LEU A 64 11.41 -8.87 -0.94
N LEU A 65 10.17 -8.62 -1.33
CA LEU A 65 9.85 -7.53 -2.23
C LEU A 65 10.12 -6.17 -1.56
N LEU A 66 9.74 -6.04 -0.30
CA LEU A 66 9.99 -4.81 0.46
C LEU A 66 11.49 -4.49 0.54
N HIS A 67 12.33 -5.51 0.70
CA HIS A 67 13.78 -5.31 0.71
C HIS A 67 14.33 -4.88 -0.65
N LYS A 68 13.66 -5.25 -1.74
CA LYS A 68 14.06 -4.83 -3.09
C LYS A 68 13.62 -3.41 -3.40
N PHE A 69 12.58 -2.92 -2.74
CA PHE A 69 12.09 -1.56 -2.95
C PHE A 69 13.06 -0.53 -2.39
N SER A 70 13.18 0.61 -3.08
CA SER A 70 13.91 1.76 -2.53
C SER A 70 13.15 2.34 -1.33
N LYS A 71 13.82 3.15 -0.55
CA LYS A 71 13.20 3.84 0.58
C LYS A 71 12.00 4.68 0.14
N LYS A 72 12.12 5.34 -1.02
CA LYS A 72 11.04 6.15 -1.60
C LYS A 72 9.79 5.31 -1.85
N ILE A 73 9.95 4.11 -2.41
CA ILE A 73 8.84 3.21 -2.68
C ILE A 73 8.26 2.66 -1.37
N ARG A 74 9.12 2.28 -0.41
CA ARG A 74 8.65 1.78 0.88
C ARG A 74 7.81 2.79 1.64
N LYS A 75 8.11 4.07 1.55
CA LYS A 75 7.34 5.13 2.22
C LYS A 75 5.90 5.25 1.73
N LYS A 76 5.60 4.73 0.56
CA LYS A 76 4.25 4.69 0.03
C LYS A 76 3.70 3.26 -0.04
N THR A 77 4.18 2.38 0.85
CA THR A 77 3.81 0.97 0.86
C THR A 77 3.08 0.60 2.15
N ILE A 78 1.95 -0.09 2.00
CA ILE A 78 1.24 -0.74 3.10
C ILE A 78 1.54 -2.23 3.00
N TYR A 79 2.00 -2.82 4.10
CA TYR A 79 2.31 -4.25 4.17
C TYR A 79 1.25 -4.97 4.99
N LEU A 80 0.72 -6.09 4.47
CA LEU A 80 -0.32 -6.88 5.12
C LEU A 80 0.33 -8.12 5.73
N SER A 81 0.34 -8.22 7.06
CA SER A 81 1.06 -9.28 7.78
C SER A 81 0.21 -9.91 8.87
N SER A 82 0.34 -11.23 9.03
CA SER A 82 -0.28 -11.96 10.13
C SER A 82 0.56 -11.95 11.41
N GLY A 83 1.71 -11.28 11.41
CA GLY A 83 2.56 -11.15 12.57
C GLY A 83 1.88 -10.40 13.72
N ASP A 84 2.36 -10.62 14.95
CA ASP A 84 1.85 -9.92 16.12
C ASP A 84 2.24 -8.44 16.09
N GLU A 85 1.77 -7.69 17.09
CA GLU A 85 2.00 -6.25 17.15
C GLU A 85 3.49 -5.89 17.16
N LYS A 86 4.31 -6.67 17.87
CA LYS A 86 5.76 -6.41 17.93
C LYS A 86 6.42 -6.62 16.58
N VAL A 87 6.05 -7.69 15.89
CA VAL A 87 6.58 -8.00 14.56
C VAL A 87 6.18 -6.91 13.56
N ARG A 88 4.93 -6.48 13.59
CA ARG A 88 4.45 -5.44 12.69
C ARG A 88 5.11 -4.10 12.96
N ALA A 89 5.29 -3.74 14.23
CA ALA A 89 6.01 -2.52 14.60
C ALA A 89 7.46 -2.57 14.14
N PHE A 90 8.10 -3.73 14.25
CA PHE A 90 9.46 -3.93 13.76
C PHE A 90 9.54 -3.69 12.26
N TYR A 91 8.64 -4.30 11.47
CA TYR A 91 8.63 -4.09 10.03
C TYR A 91 8.39 -2.62 9.66
N GLN A 92 7.43 -1.99 10.31
CA GLN A 92 7.09 -0.60 10.03
C GLN A 92 8.26 0.34 10.30
N ASN A 93 8.95 0.15 11.42
CA ASN A 93 10.06 1.00 11.82
C ASN A 93 11.35 0.69 11.07
N SER A 94 11.68 -0.59 10.89
CA SER A 94 12.94 -1.00 10.27
C SER A 94 12.94 -0.79 8.77
N LEU A 95 11.81 -1.00 8.11
CA LEU A 95 11.69 -0.83 6.66
C LEU A 95 11.18 0.54 6.27
N GLU A 96 10.76 1.33 7.25
CA GLU A 96 10.22 2.68 7.00
C GLU A 96 9.06 2.67 6.00
N ILE A 97 8.22 1.63 6.09
CA ILE A 97 6.98 1.56 5.28
C ILE A 97 5.92 2.49 5.87
N TYR A 98 4.91 2.82 5.07
CA TYR A 98 3.86 3.71 5.54
C TYR A 98 3.06 3.10 6.69
N GLU A 99 2.62 1.85 6.50
CA GLU A 99 1.80 1.16 7.50
C GLU A 99 1.97 -0.36 7.36
N CYS A 100 1.92 -1.08 8.50
CA CYS A 100 1.86 -2.53 8.51
C CYS A 100 0.53 -2.93 9.15
N MET A 101 -0.37 -3.52 8.37
CA MET A 101 -1.72 -3.88 8.83
C MET A 101 -1.81 -5.35 9.16
N ARG A 102 -2.56 -5.68 10.23
CA ARG A 102 -2.75 -7.05 10.66
C ARG A 102 -3.78 -7.77 9.79
N LYS A 103 -3.44 -8.98 9.36
CA LYS A 103 -4.37 -9.88 8.69
C LYS A 103 -5.20 -10.66 9.71
N PRO A 104 -6.46 -10.98 9.44
CA PRO A 104 -7.19 -10.64 8.21
C PRO A 104 -7.57 -9.15 8.15
N VAL A 105 -7.36 -8.54 7.00
CA VAL A 105 -7.60 -7.12 6.82
C VAL A 105 -9.06 -6.88 6.43
N LYS A 106 -9.74 -6.05 7.20
CA LYS A 106 -11.10 -5.62 6.84
C LYS A 106 -10.98 -4.60 5.70
N PRO A 107 -11.76 -4.77 4.61
CA PRO A 107 -11.67 -3.85 3.48
C PRO A 107 -11.85 -2.38 3.86
N MET A 108 -12.77 -2.07 4.78
CA MET A 108 -12.97 -0.69 5.22
C MET A 108 -11.75 -0.14 5.95
N ASN A 109 -11.06 -0.96 6.76
CA ASN A 109 -9.85 -0.51 7.46
C ASN A 109 -8.74 -0.16 6.48
N LEU A 110 -8.57 -0.97 5.43
CA LEU A 110 -7.60 -0.66 4.38
C LEU A 110 -7.97 0.63 3.67
N ALA A 111 -9.24 0.82 3.35
CA ALA A 111 -9.69 2.04 2.70
C ALA A 111 -9.41 3.28 3.56
N VAL A 112 -9.62 3.19 4.88
CA VAL A 112 -9.32 4.30 5.80
C VAL A 112 -7.83 4.62 5.79
N VAL A 113 -6.97 3.61 5.88
CA VAL A 113 -5.51 3.83 5.86
C VAL A 113 -5.07 4.42 4.51
N ALA A 114 -5.64 3.93 3.41
CA ALA A 114 -5.34 4.47 2.08
C ALA A 114 -5.78 5.94 1.96
N CYS A 115 -6.94 6.29 2.49
CA CYS A 115 -7.41 7.67 2.50
C CYS A 115 -6.52 8.56 3.35
N ASP A 116 -6.08 8.08 4.51
CA ASP A 116 -5.14 8.81 5.37
C ASP A 116 -3.84 9.08 4.63
N PHE A 117 -3.31 8.06 3.93
CA PHE A 117 -2.12 8.22 3.11
C PHE A 117 -2.32 9.28 2.04
N PHE A 118 -3.45 9.22 1.34
CA PHE A 118 -3.78 10.15 0.26
C PHE A 118 -3.80 11.59 0.77
N VAL A 119 -4.47 11.83 1.89
CA VAL A 119 -4.55 13.17 2.49
C VAL A 119 -3.16 13.63 2.94
N SER A 120 -2.42 12.80 3.65
CA SER A 120 -1.08 13.13 4.14
C SER A 120 -0.11 13.43 3.00
N SER A 121 -0.12 12.59 1.97
CA SER A 121 0.74 12.77 0.81
C SER A 121 0.40 14.04 0.06
N HIS A 122 -0.88 14.34 -0.11
CA HIS A 122 -1.34 15.53 -0.80
C HIS A 122 -0.91 16.80 -0.06
N PHE A 123 -1.12 16.87 1.24
CA PHE A 123 -0.71 18.01 2.04
C PHE A 123 0.81 18.14 2.14
N ASN A 124 1.52 17.03 2.26
CA ASN A 124 2.99 17.05 2.34
C ASN A 124 3.63 17.48 1.04
N ASN A 125 2.91 17.43 -0.07
CA ASN A 125 3.42 17.87 -1.38
C ASN A 125 3.15 19.34 -1.66
N GLY A 126 2.92 20.15 -0.62
CA GLY A 126 2.85 21.61 -0.74
C GLY A 126 1.52 22.24 -0.39
N GLU A 127 0.43 21.48 -0.35
CA GLU A 127 -0.89 22.02 -0.06
C GLU A 127 -0.95 22.63 1.35
N LEU A 128 -0.41 21.92 2.33
CA LEU A 128 -0.38 22.39 3.71
C LEU A 128 0.48 23.66 3.86
N ALA A 129 1.63 23.67 3.18
CA ALA A 129 2.50 24.84 3.20
C ALA A 129 1.80 26.07 2.61
N THR A 130 1.03 25.87 1.55
CA THR A 130 0.26 26.94 0.92
C THR A 130 -0.81 27.50 1.87
N LEU A 131 -1.47 26.62 2.63
CA LEU A 131 -2.50 27.03 3.58
C LEU A 131 -1.94 27.80 4.78
N ASN A 132 -0.67 27.56 5.10
CA ASN A 132 0.00 28.19 6.25
C ASN A 132 0.79 29.45 5.87
N SER A 133 0.82 29.77 4.60
CA SER A 133 1.54 30.97 4.13
C SER A 133 0.61 32.22 3.99
#